data_c237f3580ce36c0f49c069b82a83acb3
#
_entry.id   c237f3580ce36c0f49c069b82a83acb3
#
_cell.length_a   1.000
_cell.length_b   1.000
_cell.length_c   1.000
_cell.angle_alpha   90.00
_cell.angle_beta   90.00
_cell.angle_gamma   90.00
#
_symmetry.space_group_name_H-M   'P 1'
#
loop_
_entity.id
_entity.type
_entity.pdbx_description
1 polymer ?
#
loop_
_entity_poly.entity_id
_entity_poly.type
_entity_poly.pdbx_seq_one_letter_code
_entity_poly.pdbx_strand_id
1 'polypeptide(L)'
;MKPNEIKEIPHVDEDGYYDGMVACMADARGALMLGADCYDIAAPEDDGKHFFKLSADKNGWVAEAIPQTVEECVGIVLDHHKQTERIHKLRTVFDELTKNSATYRLVQDPETNARSIEKIPEQTVEEARSEKMRALDSAFTSWYEDGATLKSSLGFEADSDSRAMQDVNGLVTAAESSAAFVDTESGGGLIFMDANNVGHQVSLDQLKALQLEIIQAGQAAYQEKWKLRDAIEKAKTKEELDAIEIVFQPLDFSKAA
;
A
#
# COMPACT_ATOMS: atom_id res chain seq x y z
N MET A 1 63.22 -6.69 -3.60
CA MET A 1 62.69 -7.92 -2.97
C MET A 1 63.62 -9.08 -3.24
N LYS A 2 63.60 -10.17 -2.47
CA LYS A 2 64.31 -11.41 -2.82
C LYS A 2 63.63 -12.07 -4.02
N PRO A 3 64.40 -12.83 -4.85
CA PRO A 3 63.80 -13.59 -5.93
C PRO A 3 62.69 -14.53 -5.40
N ASN A 4 61.55 -14.56 -6.10
CA ASN A 4 60.33 -15.32 -5.73
C ASN A 4 59.68 -14.91 -4.42
N GLU A 5 59.99 -13.76 -3.85
CA GLU A 5 59.30 -13.19 -2.71
C GLU A 5 57.91 -12.72 -3.15
N ILE A 6 56.86 -13.01 -2.33
CA ILE A 6 55.52 -12.59 -2.59
C ILE A 6 55.20 -11.33 -1.79
N LYS A 7 54.59 -10.38 -2.44
CA LYS A 7 54.07 -9.14 -1.83
C LYS A 7 52.58 -9.00 -2.19
N GLU A 8 51.75 -8.69 -1.20
CA GLU A 8 50.39 -8.32 -1.45
C GLU A 8 50.32 -6.87 -1.94
N ILE A 9 49.60 -6.68 -3.03
CA ILE A 9 49.53 -5.40 -3.76
C ILE A 9 48.04 -5.05 -3.93
N PRO A 10 47.64 -3.79 -3.68
CA PRO A 10 46.29 -3.30 -3.99
C PRO A 10 45.95 -3.50 -5.45
N HIS A 11 44.74 -4.03 -5.65
CA HIS A 11 44.11 -4.21 -6.94
C HIS A 11 42.89 -3.29 -7.06
N VAL A 12 42.57 -2.84 -8.26
CA VAL A 12 41.36 -2.07 -8.56
C VAL A 12 40.46 -2.80 -9.55
N ASP A 13 39.18 -2.57 -9.42
CA ASP A 13 38.16 -3.07 -10.35
C ASP A 13 38.17 -2.30 -11.69
N GLU A 14 37.32 -2.69 -12.63
CA GLU A 14 37.19 -2.07 -13.96
C GLU A 14 36.78 -0.59 -13.93
N ASP A 15 36.25 -0.08 -12.81
CA ASP A 15 35.89 1.31 -12.60
C ASP A 15 36.99 2.10 -11.84
N GLY A 16 38.08 1.41 -11.46
CA GLY A 16 39.22 1.96 -10.76
C GLY A 16 39.07 2.07 -9.26
N TYR A 17 38.10 1.33 -8.66
CA TYR A 17 37.96 1.29 -7.21
C TYR A 17 38.72 0.12 -6.61
N TYR A 18 39.27 0.34 -5.41
CA TYR A 18 39.92 -0.69 -4.62
C TYR A 18 38.96 -1.84 -4.34
N ASP A 19 39.34 -3.05 -4.69
CA ASP A 19 38.54 -4.29 -4.48
C ASP A 19 39.33 -5.39 -3.75
N GLY A 20 40.47 -5.06 -3.17
CA GLY A 20 41.22 -5.97 -2.35
C GLY A 20 42.71 -6.02 -2.65
N MET A 21 43.38 -7.04 -2.11
CA MET A 21 44.81 -7.27 -2.25
C MET A 21 45.03 -8.50 -3.11
N VAL A 22 46.05 -8.40 -4.00
CA VAL A 22 46.46 -9.51 -4.88
C VAL A 22 47.94 -9.83 -4.63
N ALA A 23 48.25 -11.11 -4.53
CA ALA A 23 49.61 -11.56 -4.34
C ALA A 23 50.39 -11.44 -5.66
N CYS A 24 51.42 -10.58 -5.66
CA CYS A 24 52.38 -10.39 -6.75
C CYS A 24 53.73 -10.97 -6.36
N MET A 25 54.41 -11.62 -7.29
CA MET A 25 55.71 -12.26 -7.04
C MET A 25 56.84 -11.44 -7.64
N ALA A 26 57.98 -11.45 -6.98
CA ALA A 26 59.23 -10.91 -7.55
C ALA A 26 59.84 -11.87 -8.58
N ASP A 27 60.37 -11.33 -9.67
CA ASP A 27 61.10 -12.07 -10.68
C ASP A 27 62.45 -12.57 -10.14
N ALA A 28 63.20 -13.30 -10.99
CA ALA A 28 64.52 -13.80 -10.64
C ALA A 28 65.56 -12.72 -10.31
N ARG A 29 65.29 -11.44 -10.65
CA ARG A 29 66.14 -10.29 -10.35
C ARG A 29 65.64 -9.50 -9.13
N GLY A 30 64.53 -9.94 -8.51
CA GLY A 30 63.91 -9.28 -7.38
C GLY A 30 63.03 -8.08 -7.76
N ALA A 31 62.70 -7.92 -9.04
CA ALA A 31 61.75 -6.90 -9.48
C ALA A 31 60.29 -7.44 -9.31
N LEU A 32 59.42 -6.64 -8.73
CA LEU A 32 58.01 -7.01 -8.53
C LEU A 32 57.30 -7.08 -9.88
N MET A 33 56.65 -8.23 -10.15
CA MET A 33 55.82 -8.41 -11.34
C MET A 33 54.39 -8.05 -10.98
N LEU A 34 53.97 -6.82 -11.36
CA LEU A 34 52.62 -6.34 -11.14
C LEU A 34 51.68 -7.01 -12.16
N GLY A 35 50.56 -7.54 -11.65
CA GLY A 35 49.41 -7.93 -12.48
C GLY A 35 48.73 -6.72 -13.11
N ALA A 36 47.80 -6.98 -14.02
CA ALA A 36 46.90 -5.95 -14.52
C ALA A 36 46.16 -5.32 -13.34
N ASP A 37 45.94 -4.00 -13.39
CA ASP A 37 45.19 -3.22 -12.39
C ASP A 37 45.72 -3.33 -10.95
N CYS A 38 47.00 -3.77 -10.78
CA CYS A 38 47.70 -3.78 -9.50
C CYS A 38 48.67 -2.58 -9.41
N TYR A 39 48.69 -1.91 -8.26
CA TYR A 39 49.47 -0.69 -8.04
C TYR A 39 50.30 -0.80 -6.77
N ASP A 40 51.60 -0.64 -6.88
CA ASP A 40 52.53 -0.73 -5.74
C ASP A 40 52.51 0.55 -4.89
N ILE A 41 51.38 0.79 -4.27
CA ILE A 41 51.08 1.88 -3.32
C ILE A 41 50.57 1.29 -2.02
N ALA A 42 50.45 2.09 -0.96
CA ALA A 42 49.81 1.64 0.27
C ALA A 42 48.33 1.40 0.04
N ALA A 43 47.79 0.28 0.57
CA ALA A 43 46.35 0.03 0.56
C ALA A 43 45.62 1.13 1.34
N PRO A 44 44.39 1.48 0.95
CA PRO A 44 43.57 2.38 1.75
C PRO A 44 43.13 1.68 3.06
N GLU A 45 42.95 2.46 4.12
CA GLU A 45 42.33 1.95 5.35
C GLU A 45 40.80 1.88 5.14
N ASP A 46 40.24 0.68 5.20
CA ASP A 46 38.79 0.51 5.12
C ASP A 46 38.13 1.04 6.42
N ASP A 47 37.41 2.15 6.29
CA ASP A 47 36.65 2.78 7.39
C ASP A 47 35.17 2.43 7.37
N GLY A 48 34.75 1.60 6.42
CA GLY A 48 33.36 1.19 6.23
C GLY A 48 32.41 2.30 5.76
N LYS A 49 32.94 3.51 5.46
CA LYS A 49 32.17 4.70 5.09
C LYS A 49 32.48 5.23 3.69
N HIS A 50 33.60 4.78 3.12
CA HIS A 50 34.04 5.24 1.81
C HIS A 50 34.36 4.09 0.88
N PHE A 51 34.17 4.34 -0.42
CA PHE A 51 34.85 3.65 -1.49
C PHE A 51 36.12 4.38 -1.82
N PHE A 52 37.17 3.68 -2.19
CA PHE A 52 38.46 4.27 -2.50
C PHE A 52 38.77 4.10 -3.98
N LYS A 53 38.76 5.20 -4.72
CA LYS A 53 39.11 5.22 -6.13
C LYS A 53 40.57 5.55 -6.34
N LEU A 54 41.25 4.89 -7.27
CA LEU A 54 42.64 5.21 -7.62
C LEU A 54 42.72 6.66 -8.12
N SER A 55 43.67 7.44 -7.58
CA SER A 55 43.86 8.81 -8.02
C SER A 55 44.35 8.87 -9.48
N ALA A 56 44.11 9.99 -10.17
CA ALA A 56 44.47 10.15 -11.58
C ALA A 56 45.95 10.02 -11.84
N ASP A 57 46.80 10.38 -10.87
CA ASP A 57 48.25 10.22 -10.92
C ASP A 57 48.74 8.84 -10.50
N LYS A 58 47.80 7.94 -10.11
CA LYS A 58 48.05 6.57 -9.68
C LYS A 58 48.97 6.42 -8.45
N ASN A 59 49.07 7.45 -7.63
CA ASN A 59 49.95 7.48 -6.48
C ASN A 59 49.24 7.42 -5.13
N GLY A 60 47.92 7.29 -5.14
CA GLY A 60 47.12 7.26 -3.92
C GLY A 60 45.65 6.99 -4.20
N TRP A 61 44.83 7.24 -3.20
CA TRP A 61 43.39 6.95 -3.23
C TRP A 61 42.58 8.22 -3.02
N VAL A 62 41.44 8.31 -3.71
CA VAL A 62 40.40 9.31 -3.51
C VAL A 62 39.24 8.64 -2.82
N ALA A 63 38.89 9.11 -1.62
CA ALA A 63 37.76 8.60 -0.87
C ALA A 63 36.45 9.16 -1.45
N GLU A 64 35.50 8.29 -1.75
CA GLU A 64 34.11 8.59 -2.16
C GLU A 64 33.15 8.05 -1.10
N ALA A 65 32.34 8.89 -0.50
CA ALA A 65 31.44 8.49 0.57
C ALA A 65 30.41 7.45 0.07
N ILE A 66 30.17 6.42 0.88
CA ILE A 66 29.07 5.49 0.67
C ILE A 66 27.77 6.24 1.00
N PRO A 67 26.77 6.27 0.10
CA PRO A 67 25.48 6.93 0.36
C PRO A 67 24.84 6.45 1.67
N GLN A 68 24.37 7.39 2.47
CA GLN A 68 23.70 7.10 3.75
C GLN A 68 22.20 7.43 3.69
N THR A 69 21.78 8.20 2.69
CA THR A 69 20.39 8.62 2.48
C THR A 69 19.89 8.21 1.10
N VAL A 70 18.58 8.11 0.96
CA VAL A 70 17.95 7.76 -0.34
C VAL A 70 18.24 8.86 -1.37
N GLU A 71 18.24 10.12 -0.94
CA GLU A 71 18.50 11.28 -1.80
C GLU A 71 19.91 11.24 -2.41
N GLU A 72 20.91 10.78 -1.66
CA GLU A 72 22.29 10.61 -2.15
C GLU A 72 22.40 9.47 -3.18
N CYS A 73 21.47 8.52 -3.14
CA CYS A 73 21.42 7.43 -4.12
C CYS A 73 20.72 7.82 -5.43
N VAL A 74 19.94 8.92 -5.44
CA VAL A 74 19.21 9.35 -6.64
C VAL A 74 20.20 9.73 -7.74
N GLY A 75 20.00 9.14 -8.94
CA GLY A 75 20.90 9.35 -10.09
C GLY A 75 22.05 8.35 -10.19
N ILE A 76 22.28 7.51 -9.17
CA ILE A 76 23.22 6.39 -9.29
C ILE A 76 22.52 5.25 -10.02
N VAL A 77 23.14 4.75 -11.08
CA VAL A 77 22.65 3.59 -11.86
C VAL A 77 23.58 2.41 -11.61
N LEU A 78 23.02 1.31 -11.12
CA LEU A 78 23.77 0.08 -10.85
C LEU A 78 23.63 -0.87 -12.04
N ASP A 79 24.72 -1.03 -12.78
CA ASP A 79 24.78 -1.99 -13.88
C ASP A 79 24.61 -3.43 -13.36
N HIS A 80 23.68 -4.15 -13.96
CA HIS A 80 23.39 -5.54 -13.58
C HIS A 80 24.58 -6.47 -13.87
N HIS A 81 25.32 -6.23 -14.93
CA HIS A 81 26.44 -7.07 -15.35
C HIS A 81 27.69 -6.89 -14.50
N LYS A 82 27.83 -5.75 -13.82
CA LYS A 82 28.98 -5.48 -12.94
C LYS A 82 28.85 -6.23 -11.62
N GLN A 83 29.93 -6.92 -11.25
CA GLN A 83 30.02 -7.74 -10.04
C GLN A 83 31.11 -7.25 -9.09
N THR A 84 31.45 -5.96 -9.14
CA THR A 84 32.48 -5.39 -8.26
C THR A 84 31.96 -5.26 -6.82
N GLU A 85 32.86 -5.26 -5.84
CA GLU A 85 32.51 -5.13 -4.42
C GLU A 85 31.72 -3.84 -4.16
N ARG A 86 32.13 -2.74 -4.83
CA ARG A 86 31.40 -1.47 -4.78
C ARG A 86 29.93 -1.63 -5.19
N ILE A 87 29.68 -2.30 -6.31
CA ILE A 87 28.29 -2.52 -6.81
C ILE A 87 27.50 -3.41 -5.85
N HIS A 88 28.12 -4.43 -5.26
CA HIS A 88 27.46 -5.25 -4.25
C HIS A 88 27.07 -4.45 -3.00
N LYS A 89 27.98 -3.63 -2.48
CA LYS A 89 27.68 -2.72 -1.33
C LYS A 89 26.55 -1.75 -1.69
N LEU A 90 26.60 -1.10 -2.86
CA LEU A 90 25.55 -0.18 -3.29
C LEU A 90 24.17 -0.87 -3.47
N ARG A 91 24.12 -2.10 -3.97
CA ARG A 91 22.88 -2.86 -4.04
C ARG A 91 22.25 -3.05 -2.66
N THR A 92 23.06 -3.44 -1.68
CA THR A 92 22.61 -3.59 -0.28
C THR A 92 22.09 -2.26 0.29
N VAL A 93 22.82 -1.16 0.06
CA VAL A 93 22.40 0.18 0.49
C VAL A 93 21.08 0.59 -0.16
N PHE A 94 20.90 0.34 -1.45
CA PHE A 94 19.65 0.64 -2.17
C PHE A 94 18.47 -0.14 -1.60
N ASP A 95 18.65 -1.45 -1.37
CA ASP A 95 17.60 -2.30 -0.82
C ASP A 95 17.22 -1.88 0.61
N GLU A 96 18.20 -1.52 1.45
CA GLU A 96 17.95 -1.08 2.83
C GLU A 96 17.26 0.30 2.90
N LEU A 97 17.75 1.27 2.14
CA LEU A 97 17.23 2.64 2.17
C LEU A 97 15.83 2.75 1.55
N THR A 98 15.51 1.93 0.54
CA THR A 98 14.20 1.98 -0.10
C THR A 98 13.14 1.11 0.56
N LYS A 99 13.51 0.15 1.39
CA LYS A 99 12.63 -0.86 2.00
C LYS A 99 11.37 -0.30 2.67
N ASN A 100 11.48 0.87 3.32
CA ASN A 100 10.38 1.53 4.03
C ASN A 100 10.14 2.97 3.55
N SER A 101 10.64 3.33 2.38
CA SER A 101 10.47 4.68 1.86
C SER A 101 9.08 4.85 1.24
N ALA A 102 8.32 5.84 1.73
CA ALA A 102 7.06 6.27 1.11
C ALA A 102 7.29 7.24 -0.08
N THR A 103 8.51 7.76 -0.23
CA THR A 103 8.83 8.84 -1.18
C THR A 103 9.65 8.34 -2.37
N TYR A 104 10.40 7.26 -2.18
CA TYR A 104 11.31 6.72 -3.19
C TYR A 104 11.06 5.23 -3.40
N ARG A 105 11.34 4.75 -4.61
CA ARG A 105 11.25 3.34 -4.98
C ARG A 105 12.47 2.90 -5.75
N LEU A 106 12.79 1.62 -5.59
CA LEU A 106 13.77 0.97 -6.44
C LEU A 106 13.12 0.64 -7.79
N VAL A 107 13.76 1.04 -8.87
CA VAL A 107 13.32 0.75 -10.25
C VAL A 107 14.37 -0.10 -10.94
N GLN A 108 13.93 -1.07 -11.71
CA GLN A 108 14.78 -1.88 -12.56
C GLN A 108 14.40 -1.63 -14.01
N ASP A 109 15.39 -1.23 -14.80
CA ASP A 109 15.23 -1.03 -16.24
C ASP A 109 14.95 -2.39 -16.91
N PRO A 110 13.88 -2.54 -17.71
CA PRO A 110 13.48 -3.81 -18.29
C PRO A 110 14.42 -4.30 -19.41
N GLU A 111 15.19 -3.39 -20.04
CA GLU A 111 16.09 -3.75 -21.14
C GLU A 111 17.49 -4.08 -20.65
N THR A 112 18.02 -3.26 -19.73
CA THR A 112 19.40 -3.36 -19.24
C THR A 112 19.49 -4.10 -17.90
N ASN A 113 18.36 -4.30 -17.20
CA ASN A 113 18.29 -4.77 -15.82
C ASN A 113 19.07 -3.90 -14.81
N ALA A 114 19.46 -2.70 -15.21
CA ALA A 114 20.09 -1.75 -14.31
C ALA A 114 19.11 -1.28 -13.23
N ARG A 115 19.61 -1.08 -12.01
CA ARG A 115 18.81 -0.61 -10.87
C ARG A 115 19.09 0.84 -10.57
N SER A 116 18.06 1.61 -10.30
CA SER A 116 18.14 3.00 -9.87
C SER A 116 17.09 3.30 -8.82
N ILE A 117 17.27 4.40 -8.09
CA ILE A 117 16.26 4.91 -7.16
C ILE A 117 15.57 6.10 -7.80
N GLU A 118 14.27 6.08 -7.80
CA GLU A 118 13.42 7.16 -8.31
C GLU A 118 12.49 7.68 -7.22
N LYS A 119 12.23 8.98 -7.25
CA LYS A 119 11.19 9.58 -6.45
C LYS A 119 9.84 9.07 -6.95
N ILE A 120 9.01 8.55 -6.04
CA ILE A 120 7.63 8.18 -6.36
C ILE A 120 6.91 9.48 -6.76
N PRO A 121 6.29 9.56 -7.94
CA PRO A 121 5.51 10.73 -8.32
C PRO A 121 4.45 11.02 -7.26
N GLU A 122 4.32 12.26 -6.88
CA GLU A 122 3.24 12.66 -5.98
C GLU A 122 1.92 12.43 -6.69
N GLN A 123 1.01 11.71 -6.00
CA GLN A 123 -0.34 11.48 -6.50
C GLN A 123 -1.00 12.82 -6.84
N THR A 124 -1.54 12.94 -8.02
CA THR A 124 -2.29 14.13 -8.44
C THR A 124 -3.64 14.22 -7.71
N VAL A 125 -4.21 15.41 -7.64
CA VAL A 125 -5.55 15.61 -7.06
C VAL A 125 -6.60 14.76 -7.80
N GLU A 126 -6.46 14.60 -9.13
CA GLU A 126 -7.37 13.79 -9.94
C GLU A 126 -7.28 12.30 -9.61
N GLU A 127 -6.07 11.78 -9.40
CA GLU A 127 -5.88 10.38 -8.98
C GLU A 127 -6.45 10.15 -7.58
N ALA A 128 -6.19 11.06 -6.62
CA ALA A 128 -6.75 11.01 -5.27
C ALA A 128 -8.28 11.09 -5.30
N ARG A 129 -8.86 11.95 -6.16
CA ARG A 129 -10.32 12.05 -6.36
C ARG A 129 -10.90 10.74 -6.90
N SER A 130 -10.27 10.16 -7.90
CA SER A 130 -10.70 8.89 -8.48
C SER A 130 -10.65 7.74 -7.48
N GLU A 131 -9.64 7.72 -6.64
CA GLU A 131 -9.51 6.74 -5.56
C GLU A 131 -10.59 6.93 -4.49
N LYS A 132 -10.84 8.18 -4.07
CA LYS A 132 -11.88 8.50 -3.08
C LYS A 132 -13.28 8.18 -3.61
N MET A 133 -13.54 8.38 -4.91
CA MET A 133 -14.79 7.96 -5.56
C MET A 133 -14.99 6.46 -5.54
N ARG A 134 -13.95 5.69 -5.85
CA ARG A 134 -14.01 4.21 -5.76
C ARG A 134 -14.24 3.75 -4.33
N ALA A 135 -13.59 4.40 -3.35
CA ALA A 135 -13.80 4.12 -1.94
C ALA A 135 -15.26 4.40 -1.50
N LEU A 136 -15.85 5.51 -1.98
CA LEU A 136 -17.26 5.83 -1.74
C LEU A 136 -18.19 4.76 -2.33
N ASP A 137 -17.98 4.37 -3.57
CA ASP A 137 -18.81 3.35 -4.23
C ASP A 137 -18.66 1.99 -3.53
N SER A 138 -17.46 1.59 -3.16
CA SER A 138 -17.19 0.36 -2.43
C SER A 138 -17.84 0.36 -1.05
N ALA A 139 -17.69 1.44 -0.29
CA ALA A 139 -18.28 1.57 1.05
C ALA A 139 -19.82 1.55 1.01
N PHE A 140 -20.41 2.24 0.03
CA PHE A 140 -21.86 2.23 -0.17
C PHE A 140 -22.35 0.82 -0.54
N THR A 141 -21.70 0.16 -1.48
CA THR A 141 -22.12 -1.18 -1.93
C THR A 141 -22.02 -2.18 -0.77
N SER A 142 -20.91 -2.18 -0.05
CA SER A 142 -20.71 -3.05 1.12
C SER A 142 -21.78 -2.81 2.20
N TRP A 143 -22.07 -1.55 2.50
CA TRP A 143 -23.08 -1.19 3.49
C TRP A 143 -24.50 -1.58 3.03
N TYR A 144 -24.86 -1.27 1.78
CA TYR A 144 -26.20 -1.50 1.24
C TYR A 144 -26.51 -2.98 0.96
N GLU A 145 -25.51 -3.78 0.63
CA GLU A 145 -25.69 -5.20 0.29
C GLU A 145 -25.67 -6.12 1.51
N ASP A 146 -24.87 -5.80 2.54
CA ASP A 146 -24.56 -6.78 3.60
C ASP A 146 -24.29 -6.15 4.99
N GLY A 147 -24.64 -4.90 5.22
CA GLY A 147 -24.27 -4.25 6.47
C GLY A 147 -25.21 -3.17 6.98
N ALA A 148 -26.28 -2.86 6.23
CA ALA A 148 -27.20 -1.81 6.62
C ALA A 148 -28.17 -2.31 7.69
N THR A 149 -28.20 -1.59 8.83
CA THR A 149 -29.20 -1.81 9.89
C THR A 149 -29.95 -0.51 10.20
N LEU A 150 -31.07 -0.62 10.89
CA LEU A 150 -31.82 0.49 11.46
C LEU A 150 -32.38 0.11 12.84
N LYS A 151 -32.66 1.11 13.68
CA LYS A 151 -33.45 0.91 14.90
C LYS A 151 -34.89 1.20 14.61
N SER A 152 -35.72 0.15 14.58
CA SER A 152 -37.13 0.25 14.26
C SER A 152 -37.94 0.90 15.39
N SER A 153 -39.01 1.60 15.04
CA SER A 153 -40.05 2.05 15.99
C SER A 153 -40.72 0.90 16.73
N LEU A 154 -40.55 -0.33 16.22
CA LEU A 154 -41.08 -1.55 16.85
C LEU A 154 -40.21 -2.04 18.04
N GLY A 155 -39.09 -1.36 18.35
CA GLY A 155 -38.27 -1.61 19.52
C GLY A 155 -37.13 -2.62 19.34
N PHE A 156 -36.80 -3.01 18.12
CA PHE A 156 -35.68 -3.88 17.80
C PHE A 156 -34.81 -3.30 16.68
N GLU A 157 -33.63 -3.81 16.51
CA GLU A 157 -32.74 -3.49 15.39
C GLU A 157 -33.05 -4.42 14.22
N ALA A 158 -33.31 -3.85 13.05
CA ALA A 158 -33.63 -4.60 11.84
C ALA A 158 -32.55 -4.40 10.77
N ASP A 159 -32.28 -5.44 9.98
CA ASP A 159 -31.53 -5.27 8.74
C ASP A 159 -32.29 -4.36 7.79
N SER A 160 -31.58 -3.49 7.11
CA SER A 160 -32.14 -2.52 6.14
C SER A 160 -31.39 -2.55 4.80
N ASP A 161 -30.69 -3.61 4.55
CA ASP A 161 -29.99 -3.88 3.30
C ASP A 161 -30.97 -4.26 2.17
N SER A 162 -30.44 -4.50 0.98
CA SER A 162 -31.24 -4.87 -0.20
C SER A 162 -31.98 -6.18 -0.03
N ARG A 163 -31.45 -7.12 0.76
CA ARG A 163 -32.04 -8.42 1.04
C ARG A 163 -33.20 -8.28 2.01
N ALA A 164 -33.02 -7.55 3.11
CA ALA A 164 -34.06 -7.25 4.07
C ALA A 164 -35.28 -6.59 3.41
N MET A 165 -35.01 -5.66 2.46
CA MET A 165 -36.09 -5.04 1.67
C MET A 165 -36.87 -6.06 0.87
N GLN A 166 -36.22 -7.03 0.21
CA GLN A 166 -36.91 -8.08 -0.57
C GLN A 166 -37.75 -9.02 0.33
N ASP A 167 -37.16 -9.40 1.46
CA ASP A 167 -37.80 -10.30 2.42
C ASP A 167 -39.08 -9.66 3.02
N VAL A 168 -38.99 -8.40 3.47
CA VAL A 168 -40.15 -7.66 4.01
C VAL A 168 -41.21 -7.43 2.94
N ASN A 169 -40.83 -7.07 1.71
CA ASN A 169 -41.79 -6.96 0.60
C ASN A 169 -42.50 -8.28 0.32
N GLY A 170 -41.79 -9.40 0.35
CA GLY A 170 -42.33 -10.73 0.20
C GLY A 170 -43.35 -11.08 1.28
N LEU A 171 -42.99 -10.80 2.55
CA LEU A 171 -43.89 -11.03 3.70
C LEU A 171 -45.15 -10.17 3.66
N VAL A 172 -45.01 -8.87 3.33
CA VAL A 172 -46.19 -7.97 3.17
C VAL A 172 -47.12 -8.49 2.07
N THR A 173 -46.58 -8.84 0.91
CA THR A 173 -47.35 -9.35 -0.23
C THR A 173 -48.07 -10.65 0.13
N ALA A 174 -47.40 -11.58 0.80
CA ALA A 174 -47.99 -12.84 1.23
C ALA A 174 -49.14 -12.64 2.25
N ALA A 175 -48.90 -11.74 3.21
CA ALA A 175 -49.91 -11.42 4.25
C ALA A 175 -51.13 -10.70 3.68
N GLU A 176 -51.01 -9.87 2.68
CA GLU A 176 -52.12 -9.22 1.97
C GLU A 176 -52.91 -10.21 1.12
N SER A 177 -52.26 -11.24 0.60
CA SER A 177 -52.86 -12.22 -0.31
C SER A 177 -53.61 -13.34 0.41
N SER A 178 -53.35 -13.59 1.70
CA SER A 178 -53.90 -14.72 2.45
C SER A 178 -54.17 -14.38 3.92
N ALA A 179 -55.43 -14.32 4.30
CA ALA A 179 -55.85 -14.14 5.70
C ALA A 179 -55.34 -15.28 6.63
N ALA A 180 -55.18 -16.49 6.10
CA ALA A 180 -54.63 -17.63 6.85
C ALA A 180 -53.14 -17.45 7.25
N PHE A 181 -52.42 -16.61 6.56
CA PHE A 181 -50.99 -16.30 6.86
C PHE A 181 -50.84 -15.38 8.07
N VAL A 182 -51.91 -14.65 8.40
CA VAL A 182 -51.92 -13.65 9.49
C VAL A 182 -52.62 -14.15 10.74
N ASP A 183 -53.30 -15.33 10.66
CA ASP A 183 -54.09 -15.87 11.75
C ASP A 183 -53.20 -16.44 12.88
N THR A 184 -53.15 -15.70 13.97
CA THR A 184 -52.43 -16.07 15.19
C THR A 184 -53.13 -17.11 16.05
N GLU A 185 -54.45 -17.28 15.90
CA GLU A 185 -55.25 -18.27 16.69
C GLU A 185 -54.97 -19.69 16.24
N SER A 186 -54.63 -19.89 14.97
CA SER A 186 -54.27 -21.20 14.40
C SER A 186 -52.79 -21.56 14.55
N GLY A 187 -51.98 -20.79 15.31
CA GLY A 187 -50.56 -20.99 15.46
C GLY A 187 -49.74 -20.48 14.27
N GLY A 188 -50.37 -19.84 13.28
CA GLY A 188 -49.76 -19.05 12.24
C GLY A 188 -49.64 -17.61 12.73
N GLY A 189 -48.59 -16.93 12.34
CA GLY A 189 -48.39 -15.51 12.63
C GLY A 189 -47.18 -15.01 11.84
N LEU A 190 -47.17 -13.72 11.53
CA LEU A 190 -46.02 -13.14 10.88
C LEU A 190 -44.87 -13.08 11.89
N ILE A 191 -43.82 -13.82 11.63
CA ILE A 191 -42.56 -13.74 12.39
C ILE A 191 -41.55 -13.02 11.53
N PHE A 192 -41.02 -11.93 12.05
CA PHE A 192 -39.91 -11.21 11.49
C PHE A 192 -38.64 -11.53 12.29
N MET A 193 -37.56 -11.85 11.61
CA MET A 193 -36.25 -12.03 12.25
C MET A 193 -35.51 -10.70 12.23
N ASP A 194 -35.05 -10.23 13.41
CA ASP A 194 -34.28 -9.00 13.53
C ASP A 194 -32.81 -9.20 13.16
N ALA A 195 -32.04 -8.13 13.19
CA ALA A 195 -30.59 -8.14 12.88
C ALA A 195 -29.76 -9.07 13.81
N ASN A 196 -30.30 -9.45 14.96
CA ASN A 196 -29.69 -10.38 15.93
C ASN A 196 -30.22 -11.80 15.79
N ASN A 197 -30.99 -12.11 14.74
CA ASN A 197 -31.68 -13.38 14.51
C ASN A 197 -32.68 -13.73 15.63
N VAL A 198 -33.31 -12.74 16.25
CA VAL A 198 -34.41 -12.93 17.21
C VAL A 198 -35.76 -12.81 16.47
N GLY A 199 -36.63 -13.78 16.65
CA GLY A 199 -37.96 -13.79 16.02
C GLY A 199 -38.94 -12.89 16.78
N HIS A 200 -39.56 -11.96 16.09
CA HIS A 200 -40.60 -11.08 16.60
C HIS A 200 -41.92 -11.39 15.92
N GLN A 201 -42.97 -11.61 16.73
CA GLN A 201 -44.32 -11.73 16.20
C GLN A 201 -44.83 -10.33 15.86
N VAL A 202 -45.18 -10.08 14.60
CA VAL A 202 -45.58 -8.77 14.10
C VAL A 202 -46.95 -8.85 13.41
N SER A 203 -47.71 -7.77 13.52
CA SER A 203 -48.92 -7.62 12.73
C SER A 203 -48.60 -7.15 11.30
N LEU A 204 -49.56 -7.26 10.38
CA LEU A 204 -49.39 -6.73 9.02
C LEU A 204 -49.11 -5.20 9.04
N ASP A 205 -49.77 -4.45 9.91
CA ASP A 205 -49.55 -2.99 10.02
C ASP A 205 -48.18 -2.67 10.54
N GLN A 206 -47.66 -3.43 11.52
CA GLN A 206 -46.28 -3.32 12.00
C GLN A 206 -45.27 -3.66 10.91
N LEU A 207 -45.53 -4.71 10.13
CA LEU A 207 -44.64 -5.09 9.03
C LEU A 207 -44.61 -4.02 7.92
N LYS A 208 -45.77 -3.40 7.63
CA LYS A 208 -45.83 -2.24 6.70
C LYS A 208 -45.07 -1.02 7.23
N ALA A 209 -45.17 -0.77 8.54
CA ALA A 209 -44.37 0.32 9.16
C ALA A 209 -42.87 0.04 9.00
N LEU A 210 -42.43 -1.19 9.31
CA LEU A 210 -41.00 -1.58 9.11
C LEU A 210 -40.59 -1.47 7.64
N GLN A 211 -41.42 -1.86 6.68
CA GLN A 211 -41.17 -1.67 5.25
C GLN A 211 -40.87 -0.21 4.90
N LEU A 212 -41.69 0.72 5.42
CA LEU A 212 -41.47 2.15 5.20
C LEU A 212 -40.17 2.66 5.85
N GLU A 213 -39.84 2.17 7.04
CA GLU A 213 -38.56 2.51 7.73
C GLU A 213 -37.34 2.06 6.90
N ILE A 214 -37.38 0.82 6.37
CA ILE A 214 -36.31 0.30 5.50
C ILE A 214 -36.18 1.13 4.20
N ILE A 215 -37.31 1.51 3.58
CA ILE A 215 -37.30 2.39 2.40
C ILE A 215 -36.69 3.73 2.73
N GLN A 216 -37.06 4.35 3.87
CA GLN A 216 -36.51 5.63 4.31
C GLN A 216 -35.01 5.54 4.62
N ALA A 217 -34.55 4.45 5.24
CA ALA A 217 -33.14 4.20 5.49
C ALA A 217 -32.32 4.11 4.18
N GLY A 218 -32.83 3.37 3.20
CA GLY A 218 -32.23 3.29 1.87
C GLY A 218 -32.15 4.65 1.16
N GLN A 219 -33.24 5.45 1.21
CA GLN A 219 -33.25 6.80 0.63
C GLN A 219 -32.26 7.72 1.31
N ALA A 220 -32.15 7.68 2.64
CA ALA A 220 -31.18 8.50 3.38
C ALA A 220 -29.74 8.15 3.03
N ALA A 221 -29.45 6.84 2.86
CA ALA A 221 -28.14 6.38 2.43
C ALA A 221 -27.77 6.87 1.02
N TYR A 222 -28.72 6.85 0.07
CA TYR A 222 -28.51 7.41 -1.25
C TYR A 222 -28.28 8.94 -1.21
N GLN A 223 -29.02 9.65 -0.38
CA GLN A 223 -28.82 11.10 -0.21
C GLN A 223 -27.43 11.40 0.35
N GLU A 224 -26.97 10.64 1.34
CA GLU A 224 -25.61 10.80 1.89
C GLU A 224 -24.56 10.43 0.85
N LYS A 225 -24.73 9.36 0.07
CA LYS A 225 -23.83 9.04 -1.04
C LYS A 225 -23.70 10.20 -2.03
N TRP A 226 -24.82 10.83 -2.43
CA TRP A 226 -24.78 11.95 -3.37
C TRP A 226 -24.11 13.19 -2.77
N LYS A 227 -24.33 13.46 -1.50
CA LYS A 227 -23.66 14.55 -0.79
C LYS A 227 -22.17 14.35 -0.69
N LEU A 228 -21.72 13.14 -0.34
CA LEU A 228 -20.30 12.78 -0.31
C LEU A 228 -19.66 12.85 -1.70
N ARG A 229 -20.35 12.38 -2.73
CA ARG A 229 -19.91 12.50 -4.11
C ARG A 229 -19.71 13.96 -4.52
N ASP A 230 -20.68 14.82 -4.26
CA ASP A 230 -20.59 16.25 -4.56
C ASP A 230 -19.42 16.92 -3.81
N ALA A 231 -19.19 16.53 -2.54
CA ALA A 231 -18.04 17.00 -1.77
C ALA A 231 -16.71 16.57 -2.39
N ILE A 232 -16.59 15.30 -2.82
CA ILE A 232 -15.39 14.78 -3.49
C ILE A 232 -15.14 15.49 -4.82
N GLU A 233 -16.19 15.74 -5.60
CA GLU A 233 -16.09 16.45 -6.89
C GLU A 233 -15.65 17.92 -6.73
N LYS A 234 -16.04 18.56 -5.66
CA LYS A 234 -15.71 19.97 -5.35
C LYS A 234 -14.35 20.18 -4.70
N ALA A 235 -13.79 19.16 -4.07
CA ALA A 235 -12.49 19.24 -3.41
C ALA A 235 -11.39 19.60 -4.42
N LYS A 236 -10.54 20.57 -4.05
CA LYS A 236 -9.49 21.13 -4.91
C LYS A 236 -8.09 20.66 -4.52
N THR A 237 -7.92 20.18 -3.30
CA THR A 237 -6.65 19.71 -2.77
C THR A 237 -6.77 18.29 -2.22
N LYS A 238 -5.63 17.65 -2.02
CA LYS A 238 -5.60 16.31 -1.40
C LYS A 238 -6.06 16.36 0.05
N GLU A 239 -5.66 17.38 0.78
CA GLU A 239 -6.07 17.59 2.18
C GLU A 239 -7.58 17.70 2.30
N GLU A 240 -8.24 18.40 1.37
CA GLU A 240 -9.70 18.48 1.31
C GLU A 240 -10.32 17.11 1.01
N LEU A 241 -9.73 16.31 0.11
CA LEU A 241 -10.19 14.96 -0.18
C LEU A 241 -9.99 14.02 1.01
N ASP A 242 -8.86 14.10 1.68
CA ASP A 242 -8.53 13.27 2.84
C ASP A 242 -9.45 13.55 4.02
N ALA A 243 -9.87 14.81 4.20
CA ALA A 243 -10.80 15.23 5.25
C ALA A 243 -12.24 14.72 5.05
N ILE A 244 -12.60 14.23 3.85
CA ILE A 244 -13.94 13.67 3.62
C ILE A 244 -14.01 12.26 4.22
N GLU A 245 -14.77 12.12 5.31
CA GLU A 245 -15.07 10.82 5.91
C GLU A 245 -16.24 10.15 5.19
N ILE A 246 -16.05 8.88 4.79
CA ILE A 246 -17.08 8.09 4.12
C ILE A 246 -17.70 7.17 5.17
N VAL A 247 -18.86 7.58 5.71
CA VAL A 247 -19.57 6.81 6.74
C VAL A 247 -21.07 6.83 6.44
N PHE A 248 -21.70 5.66 6.46
CA PHE A 248 -23.14 5.50 6.39
C PHE A 248 -23.67 5.14 7.78
N GLN A 249 -24.59 5.95 8.32
CA GLN A 249 -25.12 5.76 9.67
C GLN A 249 -26.50 5.06 9.64
N PRO A 250 -26.74 4.11 10.53
CA PRO A 250 -28.06 3.53 10.74
C PRO A 250 -29.08 4.62 11.17
N LEU A 251 -30.27 4.58 10.61
CA LEU A 251 -31.37 5.45 11.09
C LEU A 251 -31.97 4.91 12.38
N ASP A 252 -32.44 5.82 13.22
CA ASP A 252 -33.06 5.52 14.51
C ASP A 252 -34.50 6.05 14.53
N PHE A 253 -35.46 5.13 14.34
CA PHE A 253 -36.89 5.40 14.38
C PHE A 253 -37.50 5.17 15.77
N SER A 254 -36.73 4.64 16.74
CA SER A 254 -37.22 4.33 18.08
C SER A 254 -37.68 5.56 18.87
N LYS A 255 -37.30 6.77 18.43
CA LYS A 255 -37.65 8.06 19.05
C LYS A 255 -38.86 8.74 18.40
N ALA A 256 -39.43 8.15 17.36
CA ALA A 256 -40.55 8.72 16.61
C ALA A 256 -41.94 8.27 17.11
N ALA A 257 -41.97 7.50 18.17
CA ALA A 257 -43.22 6.96 18.80
C ALA A 257 -43.73 7.85 19.93
#